data_b483eb04ebda82c345c02d42bb218a46
#
_entry.id   b483eb04ebda82c345c02d42bb218a46
#
_cell.length_a   1.000
_cell.length_b   1.000
_cell.length_c   1.000
_cell.angle_alpha   90.00
_cell.angle_beta   90.00
_cell.angle_gamma   90.00
#
_symmetry.space_group_name_H-M   'P 1'
#
loop_
_entity.id
_entity.type
_entity.pdbx_description
1 polymer ?
#
loop_
_entity_poly.entity_id
_entity_poly.type
_entity_poly.pdbx_seq_one_letter_code
_entity_poly.pdbx_strand_id
1 'polypeptide(L)'
;MASKEKSSDLTFQHIWSTLSQVNVEEYKKEVNGLSYLSWARAWGVLMDHFPEATYTFGENEVHLNGTVTVHCSVTIGDNTRTMWLPVMTGFKHAAKADPDARDIGDAKMRCLTKCLGMFGLGHYIYAGEDLPRAESVEEKPKAKAKPQKPKLVKSESTEVDNEAMPKPQAEKFVEIMLECLGLHEDKNSLNSYYRENIGDITKVQEQHPELYKKLMDGFTARKTAITTKGEA
;
A
#
# COMPACT_ATOMS: atom_id res chain seq x y z
N MET A 1 13.88 -38.41 32.58
CA MET A 1 14.03 -37.01 33.01
C MET A 1 14.68 -36.26 31.88
N ALA A 2 13.88 -35.60 31.03
CA ALA A 2 14.41 -34.81 29.94
C ALA A 2 14.88 -33.47 30.49
N SER A 3 16.15 -33.18 30.31
CA SER A 3 16.80 -31.94 30.69
C SER A 3 16.13 -30.78 29.95
N LYS A 4 15.47 -29.90 30.69
CA LYS A 4 15.11 -28.57 30.21
C LYS A 4 16.41 -27.82 29.94
N GLU A 5 16.87 -27.83 28.68
CA GLU A 5 17.89 -26.88 28.27
C GLU A 5 17.32 -25.46 28.48
N LYS A 6 18.01 -24.70 29.34
CA LYS A 6 17.74 -23.28 29.52
C LYS A 6 17.75 -22.62 28.16
N SER A 7 16.62 -22.00 27.79
CA SER A 7 16.62 -21.05 26.70
C SER A 7 17.71 -20.02 27.00
N SER A 8 18.78 -20.04 26.22
CA SER A 8 19.80 -19.00 26.25
C SER A 8 19.12 -17.65 26.13
N ASP A 9 19.48 -16.71 26.99
CA ASP A 9 18.91 -15.36 27.08
C ASP A 9 18.84 -14.68 25.71
N LEU A 10 17.70 -14.85 25.02
CA LEU A 10 17.43 -14.18 23.75
C LEU A 10 17.14 -12.70 24.02
N THR A 11 18.22 -11.91 24.13
CA THR A 11 18.09 -10.49 24.44
C THR A 11 17.48 -9.71 23.28
N PHE A 12 16.74 -8.66 23.57
CA PHE A 12 16.22 -7.76 22.55
C PHE A 12 17.32 -7.19 21.65
N GLN A 13 18.50 -6.91 22.20
CA GLN A 13 19.65 -6.44 21.43
C GLN A 13 20.09 -7.45 20.36
N HIS A 14 20.10 -8.74 20.70
CA HIS A 14 20.43 -9.79 19.74
C HIS A 14 19.38 -9.88 18.63
N ILE A 15 18.08 -9.83 18.98
CA ILE A 15 16.97 -9.84 18.01
C ILE A 15 17.11 -8.64 17.07
N TRP A 16 17.27 -7.45 17.63
CA TRP A 16 17.43 -6.22 16.85
C TRP A 16 18.65 -6.27 15.92
N SER A 17 19.83 -6.64 16.42
CA SER A 17 21.05 -6.71 15.59
C SER A 17 20.94 -7.74 14.48
N THR A 18 20.22 -8.84 14.69
CA THR A 18 19.96 -9.84 13.65
C THR A 18 19.02 -9.33 12.57
N LEU A 19 17.84 -8.85 12.99
CA LEU A 19 16.78 -8.47 12.03
C LEU A 19 17.05 -7.15 11.31
N SER A 20 17.74 -6.20 11.96
CA SER A 20 18.06 -4.89 11.34
C SER A 20 19.10 -4.98 10.22
N GLN A 21 19.87 -6.06 10.17
CA GLN A 21 20.86 -6.30 9.10
C GLN A 21 20.24 -6.99 7.87
N VAL A 22 19.02 -7.52 7.99
CA VAL A 22 18.36 -8.17 6.85
C VAL A 22 17.98 -7.13 5.81
N ASN A 23 18.50 -7.29 4.58
CA ASN A 23 18.13 -6.43 3.47
C ASN A 23 16.78 -6.85 2.89
N VAL A 24 15.76 -6.01 3.03
CA VAL A 24 14.42 -6.22 2.46
C VAL A 24 14.10 -5.27 1.30
N GLU A 25 15.08 -4.47 0.83
CA GLU A 25 14.87 -3.49 -0.25
C GLU A 25 14.37 -4.13 -1.55
N GLU A 26 14.86 -5.30 -1.91
CA GLU A 26 14.44 -6.04 -3.12
C GLU A 26 12.98 -6.49 -3.06
N TYR A 27 12.38 -6.57 -1.87
CA TYR A 27 10.99 -6.97 -1.64
C TYR A 27 10.06 -5.79 -1.36
N LYS A 28 10.64 -4.60 -1.26
CA LYS A 28 9.89 -3.36 -1.05
C LYS A 28 9.11 -3.00 -2.30
N LYS A 29 7.83 -2.68 -2.11
CA LYS A 29 6.98 -2.05 -3.12
C LYS A 29 6.58 -0.68 -2.64
N GLU A 30 6.45 0.26 -3.56
CA GLU A 30 5.88 1.57 -3.28
C GLU A 30 4.43 1.59 -3.79
N VAL A 31 3.51 1.92 -2.91
CA VAL A 31 2.09 2.03 -3.23
C VAL A 31 1.59 3.37 -2.72
N ASN A 32 1.19 4.26 -3.63
CA ASN A 32 0.69 5.60 -3.31
C ASN A 32 1.63 6.43 -2.41
N GLY A 33 2.94 6.34 -2.64
CA GLY A 33 3.97 7.07 -1.89
C GLY A 33 4.29 6.49 -0.51
N LEU A 34 3.77 5.31 -0.17
CA LEU A 34 4.14 4.56 1.03
C LEU A 34 4.94 3.32 0.69
N SER A 35 5.96 3.05 1.49
CA SER A 35 6.71 1.81 1.41
C SER A 35 5.88 0.63 1.90
N TYR A 36 5.88 -0.44 1.14
CA TYR A 36 5.11 -1.64 1.43
C TYR A 36 6.01 -2.88 1.38
N LEU A 37 6.06 -3.61 2.48
CA LEU A 37 6.66 -4.94 2.56
C LEU A 37 5.54 -5.96 2.74
N SER A 38 5.50 -7.00 1.89
CA SER A 38 4.52 -8.07 2.02
C SER A 38 4.64 -8.76 3.38
N TRP A 39 3.51 -8.91 4.09
CA TRP A 39 3.47 -9.59 5.38
C TRP A 39 4.01 -11.03 5.31
N ALA A 40 3.68 -11.75 4.22
CA ALA A 40 4.14 -13.12 4.04
C ALA A 40 5.67 -13.20 3.90
N ARG A 41 6.28 -12.22 3.21
CA ARG A 41 7.73 -12.14 3.12
C ARG A 41 8.37 -11.76 4.44
N ALA A 42 7.83 -10.73 5.10
CA ALA A 42 8.32 -10.31 6.42
C ALA A 42 8.24 -11.43 7.45
N TRP A 43 7.14 -12.17 7.47
CA TRP A 43 6.95 -13.33 8.35
C TRP A 43 7.90 -14.48 8.01
N GLY A 44 8.09 -14.79 6.71
CA GLY A 44 9.04 -15.81 6.26
C GLY A 44 10.47 -15.51 6.75
N VAL A 45 10.94 -14.28 6.57
CA VAL A 45 12.25 -13.86 7.07
C VAL A 45 12.34 -13.98 8.59
N LEU A 46 11.29 -13.62 9.32
CA LEU A 46 11.27 -13.82 10.78
C LEU A 46 11.42 -15.29 11.14
N MET A 47 10.69 -16.19 10.47
CA MET A 47 10.74 -17.63 10.73
C MET A 47 12.11 -18.26 10.40
N ASP A 48 12.84 -17.72 9.43
CA ASP A 48 14.19 -18.16 9.10
C ASP A 48 15.18 -17.89 10.25
N HIS A 49 14.95 -16.82 11.04
CA HIS A 49 15.83 -16.43 12.15
C HIS A 49 15.29 -16.81 13.54
N PHE A 50 13.98 -16.75 13.72
CA PHE A 50 13.30 -16.99 15.00
C PHE A 50 12.02 -17.83 14.80
N PRO A 51 12.14 -19.13 14.52
CA PRO A 51 11.01 -19.99 14.17
C PRO A 51 9.99 -20.17 15.30
N GLU A 52 10.35 -19.92 16.54
CA GLU A 52 9.46 -19.96 17.72
C GLU A 52 8.69 -18.66 17.94
N ALA A 53 8.88 -17.64 17.09
CA ALA A 53 8.16 -16.38 17.21
C ALA A 53 6.66 -16.58 16.97
N THR A 54 5.86 -15.83 17.72
CA THR A 54 4.39 -15.86 17.61
C THR A 54 3.82 -14.47 17.46
N TYR A 55 2.60 -14.37 16.96
CA TYR A 55 1.85 -13.10 16.95
C TYR A 55 0.40 -13.30 17.36
N THR A 56 -0.20 -12.23 17.86
CA THR A 56 -1.63 -12.17 18.17
C THR A 56 -2.21 -10.85 17.70
N PHE A 57 -3.46 -10.87 17.27
CA PHE A 57 -4.24 -9.65 17.04
C PHE A 57 -5.10 -9.37 18.27
N GLY A 58 -5.04 -8.14 18.75
CA GLY A 58 -5.94 -7.64 19.78
C GLY A 58 -7.35 -7.38 19.23
N GLU A 59 -8.24 -6.99 20.14
CA GLU A 59 -9.57 -6.51 19.78
C GLU A 59 -9.45 -5.23 18.94
N ASN A 60 -10.40 -5.07 18.00
CA ASN A 60 -10.45 -3.85 17.21
C ASN A 60 -11.05 -2.72 18.06
N GLU A 61 -10.40 -1.58 18.10
CA GLU A 61 -10.91 -0.38 18.76
C GLU A 61 -11.78 0.40 17.76
N VAL A 62 -13.06 0.54 18.08
CA VAL A 62 -14.02 1.30 17.27
C VAL A 62 -14.19 2.68 17.88
N HIS A 63 -13.91 3.72 17.11
CA HIS A 63 -14.03 5.11 17.56
C HIS A 63 -15.41 5.67 17.26
N LEU A 64 -15.82 6.73 17.98
CA LEU A 64 -17.13 7.39 17.88
C LEU A 64 -17.47 7.87 16.44
N ASN A 65 -16.48 8.14 15.63
CA ASN A 65 -16.64 8.56 14.23
C ASN A 65 -16.71 7.39 13.24
N GLY A 66 -16.87 6.14 13.72
CA GLY A 66 -16.93 4.93 12.90
C GLY A 66 -15.59 4.46 12.36
N THR A 67 -14.46 5.11 12.69
CA THR A 67 -13.13 4.62 12.30
C THR A 67 -12.69 3.49 13.23
N VAL A 68 -11.79 2.63 12.74
CA VAL A 68 -11.32 1.46 13.49
C VAL A 68 -9.79 1.46 13.55
N THR A 69 -9.25 1.15 14.74
CA THR A 69 -7.84 0.87 14.97
C THR A 69 -7.65 -0.61 15.26
N VAL A 70 -6.68 -1.22 14.59
CA VAL A 70 -6.29 -2.62 14.82
C VAL A 70 -5.01 -2.70 15.61
N HIS A 71 -4.84 -3.77 16.38
CA HIS A 71 -3.69 -4.01 17.25
C HIS A 71 -3.04 -5.34 16.89
N CYS A 72 -1.71 -5.40 16.93
CA CYS A 72 -0.92 -6.61 16.72
C CYS A 72 0.22 -6.66 17.73
N SER A 73 0.39 -7.81 18.37
CA SER A 73 1.54 -8.09 19.24
C SER A 73 2.35 -9.21 18.63
N VAL A 74 3.67 -9.05 18.59
CA VAL A 74 4.63 -10.09 18.19
C VAL A 74 5.51 -10.41 19.38
N THR A 75 5.76 -11.70 19.60
CA THR A 75 6.62 -12.20 20.70
C THR A 75 7.75 -13.04 20.11
N ILE A 76 8.98 -12.72 20.49
CA ILE A 76 10.20 -13.46 20.15
C ILE A 76 10.94 -13.79 21.46
N GLY A 77 10.95 -15.07 21.87
CA GLY A 77 11.36 -15.46 23.20
C GLY A 77 10.52 -14.74 24.26
N ASP A 78 11.18 -14.07 25.21
CA ASP A 78 10.51 -13.31 26.28
C ASP A 78 10.21 -11.84 25.87
N ASN A 79 10.53 -11.45 24.62
CA ASN A 79 10.39 -10.08 24.16
C ASN A 79 9.09 -9.90 23.35
N THR A 80 8.17 -9.08 23.86
CA THR A 80 6.92 -8.73 23.17
C THR A 80 6.92 -7.26 22.78
N ARG A 81 6.47 -6.97 21.55
CA ARG A 81 6.17 -5.63 21.04
C ARG A 81 4.75 -5.59 20.54
N THR A 82 4.08 -4.50 20.82
CA THR A 82 2.70 -4.23 20.34
C THR A 82 2.71 -3.02 19.43
N MET A 83 2.00 -3.14 18.32
CA MET A 83 1.80 -2.08 17.34
C MET A 83 0.31 -1.89 17.11
N TRP A 84 -0.08 -0.69 16.71
CA TRP A 84 -1.44 -0.33 16.33
C TRP A 84 -1.43 0.37 14.97
N LEU A 85 -2.52 0.26 14.24
CA LEU A 85 -2.67 0.89 12.94
C LEU A 85 -4.14 1.25 12.70
N PRO A 86 -4.46 2.50 12.29
CA PRO A 86 -5.82 2.81 11.85
C PRO A 86 -6.11 2.08 10.52
N VAL A 87 -7.36 1.64 10.35
CA VAL A 87 -7.85 1.20 9.05
C VAL A 87 -7.95 2.43 8.14
N MET A 88 -7.26 2.40 7.01
CA MET A 88 -7.10 3.56 6.13
C MET A 88 -7.74 3.34 4.76
N THR A 89 -8.17 4.43 4.15
CA THR A 89 -8.53 4.42 2.73
C THR A 89 -7.28 4.22 1.86
N GLY A 90 -7.43 3.56 0.72
CA GLY A 90 -6.33 3.45 -0.26
C GLY A 90 -5.89 4.78 -0.88
N PHE A 91 -6.74 5.82 -0.76
CA PHE A 91 -6.49 7.16 -1.29
C PHE A 91 -6.34 8.15 -0.12
N LYS A 92 -5.30 9.00 -0.17
CA LYS A 92 -4.96 10.00 0.86
C LYS A 92 -4.56 9.45 2.25
N HIS A 93 -4.47 8.13 2.42
CA HIS A 93 -4.06 7.50 3.69
C HIS A 93 -4.85 8.01 4.92
N ALA A 94 -6.09 8.43 4.71
CA ALA A 94 -6.97 8.87 5.80
C ALA A 94 -7.61 7.66 6.48
N ALA A 95 -7.94 7.78 7.76
CA ALA A 95 -8.72 6.77 8.46
C ALA A 95 -10.07 6.57 7.76
N LYS A 96 -10.49 5.31 7.58
CA LYS A 96 -11.73 4.92 6.92
C LYS A 96 -12.84 4.78 7.97
N ALA A 97 -13.94 5.52 7.80
CA ALA A 97 -15.15 5.27 8.57
C ALA A 97 -15.86 4.01 8.04
N ASP A 98 -16.45 3.25 8.95
CA ASP A 98 -17.18 2.02 8.66
C ASP A 98 -16.44 1.04 7.75
N PRO A 99 -15.19 0.62 8.12
CA PRO A 99 -14.43 -0.31 7.32
C PRO A 99 -15.07 -1.70 7.32
N ASP A 100 -15.06 -2.36 6.17
CA ASP A 100 -15.51 -3.74 6.07
C ASP A 100 -14.48 -4.75 6.61
N ALA A 101 -14.85 -6.04 6.62
CA ALA A 101 -14.00 -7.10 7.14
C ALA A 101 -12.69 -7.26 6.34
N ARG A 102 -12.69 -6.94 5.04
CA ARG A 102 -11.50 -6.98 4.19
C ARG A 102 -10.54 -5.84 4.54
N ASP A 103 -11.06 -4.63 4.68
CA ASP A 103 -10.28 -3.47 5.11
C ASP A 103 -9.57 -3.72 6.45
N ILE A 104 -10.31 -4.32 7.41
CA ILE A 104 -9.77 -4.69 8.72
C ILE A 104 -8.70 -5.77 8.58
N GLY A 105 -8.93 -6.80 7.76
CA GLY A 105 -7.97 -7.87 7.50
C GLY A 105 -6.67 -7.33 6.89
N ASP A 106 -6.76 -6.48 5.88
CA ASP A 106 -5.61 -5.84 5.23
C ASP A 106 -4.84 -4.95 6.21
N ALA A 107 -5.55 -4.18 7.05
CA ALA A 107 -4.93 -3.36 8.10
C ALA A 107 -4.21 -4.21 9.15
N LYS A 108 -4.76 -5.37 9.56
CA LYS A 108 -4.11 -6.30 10.48
C LYS A 108 -2.80 -6.84 9.92
N MET A 109 -2.75 -7.24 8.64
CA MET A 109 -1.53 -7.72 8.00
C MET A 109 -0.46 -6.61 7.88
N ARG A 110 -0.86 -5.39 7.59
CA ARG A 110 0.04 -4.22 7.59
C ARG A 110 0.54 -3.90 9.00
N CYS A 111 -0.33 -4.01 10.01
CA CYS A 111 0.03 -3.82 11.41
C CYS A 111 1.08 -4.85 11.86
N LEU A 112 0.91 -6.13 11.48
CA LEU A 112 1.90 -7.18 11.73
C LEU A 112 3.27 -6.81 11.15
N THR A 113 3.32 -6.40 9.88
CA THR A 113 4.58 -6.03 9.23
C THR A 113 5.26 -4.84 9.92
N LYS A 114 4.50 -3.80 10.32
CA LYS A 114 5.05 -2.67 11.09
C LYS A 114 5.52 -3.10 12.48
N CYS A 115 4.82 -4.04 13.12
CA CYS A 115 5.25 -4.61 14.40
C CYS A 115 6.61 -5.33 14.30
N LEU A 116 6.88 -6.04 13.18
CA LEU A 116 8.18 -6.64 12.90
C LEU A 116 9.27 -5.58 12.72
N GLY A 117 8.94 -4.41 12.19
CA GLY A 117 9.84 -3.24 12.13
C GLY A 117 10.32 -2.79 13.51
N MET A 118 9.51 -2.96 14.57
CA MET A 118 9.91 -2.66 15.96
C MET A 118 10.93 -3.64 16.53
N PHE A 119 11.14 -4.78 15.88
CA PHE A 119 12.22 -5.73 16.15
C PHE A 119 13.44 -5.53 15.24
N GLY A 120 13.40 -4.56 14.33
CA GLY A 120 14.48 -4.20 13.41
C GLY A 120 14.24 -4.63 11.97
N LEU A 121 13.33 -5.57 11.68
CA LEU A 121 13.13 -6.08 10.33
C LEU A 121 12.55 -5.01 9.40
N GLY A 122 13.38 -4.55 8.46
CA GLY A 122 12.97 -3.54 7.49
C GLY A 122 12.59 -2.18 8.10
N HIS A 123 13.02 -1.87 9.34
CA HIS A 123 12.68 -0.61 10.01
C HIS A 123 13.02 0.63 9.17
N TYR A 124 14.10 0.55 8.40
CA TYR A 124 14.59 1.65 7.57
C TYR A 124 13.69 1.98 6.37
N ILE A 125 12.85 1.04 5.91
CA ILE A 125 11.91 1.33 4.80
C ILE A 125 10.76 2.24 5.25
N TYR A 126 10.49 2.29 6.55
CA TYR A 126 9.45 3.14 7.15
C TYR A 126 10.01 4.48 7.65
N ALA A 127 11.33 4.66 7.63
CA ALA A 127 11.95 5.91 8.04
C ALA A 127 11.51 7.06 7.10
N GLY A 128 10.81 8.04 7.67
CA GLY A 128 10.26 9.18 6.92
C GLY A 128 8.76 9.10 6.62
N GLU A 129 8.08 7.97 6.86
CA GLU A 129 6.62 7.86 6.69
C GLU A 129 5.84 8.53 7.83
N ASP A 130 6.43 8.63 9.02
CA ASP A 130 5.81 9.17 10.23
C ASP A 130 6.12 10.67 10.45
N LEU A 131 6.55 11.38 9.41
CA LEU A 131 6.72 12.83 9.49
C LEU A 131 5.37 13.50 9.79
N PRO A 132 5.33 14.47 10.73
CA PRO A 132 4.12 15.26 10.96
C PRO A 132 3.61 15.81 9.62
N ARG A 133 2.30 15.85 9.41
CA ARG A 133 1.69 16.55 8.27
C ARG A 133 2.08 18.04 8.37
N ALA A 134 3.30 18.37 7.93
CA ALA A 134 3.64 19.73 7.62
C ALA A 134 2.84 20.09 6.36
N GLU A 135 2.10 21.18 6.43
CA GLU A 135 1.55 21.85 5.25
C GLU A 135 2.66 21.86 4.19
N SER A 136 2.36 21.37 3.00
CA SER A 136 3.28 21.17 1.90
C SER A 136 4.10 22.45 1.62
N VAL A 137 5.28 22.54 2.18
CA VAL A 137 6.33 23.40 1.68
C VAL A 137 7.06 22.60 0.61
N GLU A 138 6.89 22.99 -0.64
CA GLU A 138 7.61 22.46 -1.80
C GLU A 138 9.12 22.61 -1.57
N GLU A 139 9.79 21.61 -1.04
CA GLU A 139 11.24 21.51 -1.14
C GLU A 139 11.62 20.92 -2.49
N LYS A 140 12.16 21.80 -3.36
CA LYS A 140 12.81 21.41 -4.60
C LYS A 140 13.94 20.42 -4.33
N PRO A 141 14.05 19.31 -5.09
CA PRO A 141 15.07 18.30 -4.85
C PRO A 141 16.46 18.87 -5.11
N LYS A 142 17.32 18.84 -4.10
CA LYS A 142 18.77 19.06 -4.25
C LYS A 142 19.36 17.90 -5.03
N ALA A 143 19.97 18.24 -6.16
CA ALA A 143 20.70 17.34 -7.03
C ALA A 143 21.73 16.52 -6.24
N LYS A 144 21.60 15.19 -6.23
CA LYS A 144 22.65 14.27 -5.81
C LYS A 144 23.34 13.71 -7.03
N ALA A 145 24.69 13.76 -6.96
CA ALA A 145 25.63 13.31 -7.97
C ALA A 145 25.44 11.83 -8.34
N LYS A 146 25.58 11.55 -9.64
CA LYS A 146 25.53 10.21 -10.23
C LYS A 146 26.71 9.35 -9.78
N PRO A 147 26.50 8.10 -9.38
CA PRO A 147 27.49 7.04 -9.53
C PRO A 147 27.22 6.24 -10.80
N GLN A 148 28.32 5.80 -11.43
CA GLN A 148 28.39 5.13 -12.70
C GLN A 148 27.85 3.69 -12.62
N LYS A 149 27.29 3.23 -13.76
CA LYS A 149 26.76 1.89 -13.99
C LYS A 149 27.87 0.82 -14.02
N PRO A 150 27.57 -0.39 -13.52
CA PRO A 150 28.10 -1.62 -14.12
C PRO A 150 27.02 -2.32 -14.97
N LYS A 151 27.53 -3.01 -16.03
CA LYS A 151 26.75 -3.66 -17.08
C LYS A 151 26.14 -5.00 -16.64
N LEU A 152 24.92 -5.19 -17.12
CA LEU A 152 24.18 -6.41 -17.53
C LEU A 152 24.64 -7.80 -17.11
N VAL A 153 23.70 -8.54 -16.51
CA VAL A 153 23.34 -9.91 -16.95
C VAL A 153 21.80 -10.03 -16.90
N LYS A 154 21.22 -10.50 -18.00
CA LYS A 154 19.78 -10.71 -18.21
C LYS A 154 19.28 -11.93 -17.43
N SER A 155 18.16 -11.80 -16.77
CA SER A 155 17.20 -12.89 -16.61
C SER A 155 15.77 -12.33 -16.61
N GLU A 156 14.94 -12.97 -17.39
CA GLU A 156 13.57 -12.61 -17.73
C GLU A 156 12.67 -12.55 -16.49
N SER A 157 11.98 -11.45 -16.31
CA SER A 157 10.74 -11.39 -15.51
C SER A 157 9.82 -10.38 -16.16
N THR A 158 8.63 -10.85 -16.47
CA THR A 158 7.45 -10.23 -17.03
C THR A 158 7.40 -8.70 -16.91
N GLU A 159 7.63 -8.06 -18.03
CA GLU A 159 7.42 -6.64 -18.29
C GLU A 159 5.93 -6.34 -18.16
N VAL A 160 5.58 -5.34 -17.34
CA VAL A 160 4.32 -4.63 -17.52
C VAL A 160 4.53 -3.77 -18.75
N ASP A 161 3.92 -4.21 -19.86
CA ASP A 161 4.02 -3.61 -21.17
C ASP A 161 3.68 -2.12 -21.12
N ASN A 162 4.70 -1.30 -21.34
CA ASN A 162 4.56 0.09 -21.73
C ASN A 162 4.33 0.16 -23.24
N GLU A 163 3.40 -0.71 -23.72
CA GLU A 163 3.04 -0.78 -25.13
C GLU A 163 2.17 0.43 -25.48
N ALA A 164 2.62 1.17 -26.49
CA ALA A 164 1.89 2.31 -27.01
C ALA A 164 0.46 1.87 -27.40
N MET A 165 -0.58 2.56 -26.88
CA MET A 165 -1.96 2.29 -27.24
C MET A 165 -2.23 2.89 -28.63
N PRO A 166 -2.42 2.06 -29.70
CA PRO A 166 -2.73 2.58 -31.02
C PRO A 166 -4.01 3.40 -31.01
N LYS A 167 -4.05 4.49 -31.80
CA LYS A 167 -5.20 5.39 -31.84
C LYS A 167 -6.56 4.70 -32.03
N PRO A 168 -6.73 3.68 -32.90
CA PRO A 168 -8.01 2.96 -33.03
C PRO A 168 -8.41 2.21 -31.75
N GLN A 169 -7.44 1.72 -30.99
CA GLN A 169 -7.68 1.06 -29.70
C GLN A 169 -8.08 2.07 -28.62
N ALA A 170 -7.42 3.23 -28.59
CA ALA A 170 -7.77 4.33 -27.68
C ALA A 170 -9.16 4.89 -27.97
N GLU A 171 -9.53 5.07 -29.25
CA GLU A 171 -10.87 5.48 -29.66
C GLU A 171 -11.95 4.50 -29.17
N LYS A 172 -11.74 3.20 -29.40
CA LYS A 172 -12.66 2.15 -28.97
C LYS A 172 -12.75 2.05 -27.43
N PHE A 173 -11.63 2.20 -26.74
CA PHE A 173 -11.61 2.23 -25.27
C PHE A 173 -12.43 3.40 -24.73
N VAL A 174 -12.22 4.62 -25.26
CA VAL A 174 -12.97 5.82 -24.85
C VAL A 174 -14.45 5.69 -25.17
N GLU A 175 -14.82 5.12 -26.31
CA GLU A 175 -16.20 4.86 -26.69
C GLU A 175 -16.90 3.94 -25.68
N ILE A 176 -16.31 2.79 -25.39
CA ILE A 176 -16.82 1.84 -24.38
C ILE A 176 -16.95 2.50 -23.01
N MET A 177 -15.91 3.23 -22.59
CA MET A 177 -15.94 3.93 -21.32
C MET A 177 -17.11 4.91 -21.22
N LEU A 178 -17.36 5.69 -22.27
CA LEU A 178 -18.47 6.66 -22.33
C LEU A 178 -19.85 5.98 -22.31
N GLU A 179 -20.02 4.86 -23.02
CA GLU A 179 -21.26 4.08 -23.01
C GLU A 179 -21.57 3.53 -21.63
N CYS A 180 -20.54 3.02 -20.91
CA CYS A 180 -20.70 2.46 -19.58
C CYS A 180 -20.96 3.50 -18.50
N LEU A 181 -20.68 4.80 -18.70
CA LEU A 181 -20.96 5.86 -17.71
C LEU A 181 -22.43 5.89 -17.28
N GLY A 182 -23.35 5.55 -18.19
CA GLY A 182 -24.79 5.49 -17.92
C GLY A 182 -25.19 4.48 -16.83
N LEU A 183 -24.40 3.44 -16.63
CA LEU A 183 -24.65 2.36 -15.68
C LEU A 183 -24.33 2.74 -14.23
N HIS A 184 -23.58 3.81 -14.01
CA HIS A 184 -23.15 4.25 -12.68
C HIS A 184 -24.12 5.29 -12.13
N GLU A 185 -24.98 4.89 -11.17
CA GLU A 185 -26.07 5.71 -10.64
C GLU A 185 -25.64 6.61 -9.47
N ASP A 186 -24.51 6.35 -8.85
CA ASP A 186 -23.96 7.11 -7.72
C ASP A 186 -22.48 7.48 -7.89
N LYS A 187 -22.03 8.46 -7.10
CA LYS A 187 -20.66 8.98 -7.15
C LYS A 187 -19.59 7.94 -6.81
N ASN A 188 -19.90 6.97 -5.93
CA ASN A 188 -18.93 5.98 -5.49
C ASN A 188 -18.70 4.94 -6.60
N SER A 189 -19.78 4.45 -7.22
CA SER A 189 -19.72 3.56 -8.37
C SER A 189 -18.97 4.21 -9.55
N LEU A 190 -19.26 5.47 -9.85
CA LEU A 190 -18.57 6.22 -10.91
C LEU A 190 -17.06 6.39 -10.62
N ASN A 191 -16.70 6.67 -9.37
CA ASN A 191 -15.29 6.79 -8.95
C ASN A 191 -14.56 5.45 -8.98
N SER A 192 -15.22 4.34 -8.62
CA SER A 192 -14.63 2.99 -8.72
C SER A 192 -14.34 2.63 -10.15
N TYR A 193 -15.29 2.90 -11.05
CA TYR A 193 -15.12 2.67 -12.49
C TYR A 193 -13.93 3.44 -13.09
N TYR A 194 -13.76 4.71 -12.70
CA TYR A 194 -12.57 5.48 -13.09
C TYR A 194 -11.27 4.84 -12.59
N ARG A 195 -11.23 4.41 -11.33
CA ARG A 195 -10.03 3.82 -10.71
C ARG A 195 -9.65 2.48 -11.31
N GLU A 196 -10.62 1.64 -11.60
CA GLU A 196 -10.39 0.32 -12.20
C GLU A 196 -9.75 0.43 -13.58
N ASN A 197 -10.01 1.53 -14.30
CA ASN A 197 -9.50 1.78 -15.63
C ASN A 197 -8.36 2.80 -15.68
N ILE A 198 -7.81 3.22 -14.54
CA ILE A 198 -6.84 4.32 -14.44
C ILE A 198 -5.58 4.09 -15.28
N GLY A 199 -5.12 2.84 -15.42
CA GLY A 199 -3.94 2.49 -16.22
C GLY A 199 -4.12 2.84 -17.70
N ASP A 200 -5.24 2.46 -18.30
CA ASP A 200 -5.53 2.74 -19.70
C ASP A 200 -5.95 4.19 -19.91
N ILE A 201 -6.66 4.81 -18.94
CA ILE A 201 -6.95 6.25 -18.95
C ILE A 201 -5.65 7.07 -18.98
N THR A 202 -4.62 6.66 -18.21
CA THR A 202 -3.32 7.34 -18.21
C THR A 202 -2.62 7.21 -19.56
N LYS A 203 -2.64 6.02 -20.19
CA LYS A 203 -2.10 5.84 -21.55
C LYS A 203 -2.81 6.75 -22.56
N VAL A 204 -4.15 6.84 -22.50
CA VAL A 204 -4.93 7.75 -23.34
C VAL A 204 -4.57 9.21 -23.06
N GLN A 205 -4.36 9.60 -21.81
CA GLN A 205 -3.96 10.95 -21.43
C GLN A 205 -2.60 11.35 -22.04
N GLU A 206 -1.62 10.45 -21.97
CA GLU A 206 -0.26 10.71 -22.44
C GLU A 206 -0.13 10.68 -23.97
N GLN A 207 -0.87 9.78 -24.62
CA GLN A 207 -0.68 9.50 -26.05
C GLN A 207 -1.76 10.12 -26.94
N HIS A 208 -2.97 10.40 -26.42
CA HIS A 208 -4.14 10.88 -27.16
C HIS A 208 -4.91 11.96 -26.37
N PRO A 209 -4.34 13.16 -26.16
CA PRO A 209 -4.93 14.21 -25.30
C PRO A 209 -6.35 14.63 -25.67
N GLU A 210 -6.68 14.59 -26.98
CA GLU A 210 -8.02 14.91 -27.48
C GLU A 210 -9.06 13.87 -27.05
N LEU A 211 -8.70 12.59 -27.05
CA LEU A 211 -9.56 11.49 -26.58
C LEU A 211 -9.72 11.52 -25.08
N TYR A 212 -8.66 11.84 -24.35
CA TYR A 212 -8.71 12.04 -22.90
C TYR A 212 -9.67 13.17 -22.52
N LYS A 213 -9.61 14.31 -23.22
CA LYS A 213 -10.53 15.42 -22.99
C LYS A 213 -11.99 14.99 -23.17
N LYS A 214 -12.30 14.30 -24.28
CA LYS A 214 -13.63 13.76 -24.54
C LYS A 214 -14.12 12.82 -23.42
N LEU A 215 -13.23 11.96 -22.93
CA LEU A 215 -13.52 11.05 -21.81
C LEU A 215 -13.83 11.82 -20.51
N MET A 216 -13.02 12.81 -20.18
CA MET A 216 -13.19 13.61 -18.95
C MET A 216 -14.43 14.48 -18.97
N ASP A 217 -14.79 15.01 -20.13
CA ASP A 217 -16.05 15.74 -20.33
C ASP A 217 -17.26 14.83 -20.06
N GLY A 218 -17.21 13.56 -20.51
CA GLY A 218 -18.23 12.55 -20.22
C GLY A 218 -18.35 12.23 -18.74
N PHE A 219 -17.24 12.00 -18.05
CA PHE A 219 -17.22 11.78 -16.60
C PHE A 219 -17.79 12.97 -15.83
N THR A 220 -17.46 14.20 -16.25
CA THR A 220 -17.94 15.43 -15.62
C THR A 220 -19.44 15.59 -15.80
N ALA A 221 -19.95 15.35 -17.00
CA ALA A 221 -21.38 15.39 -17.30
C ALA A 221 -22.17 14.36 -16.46
N ARG A 222 -21.65 13.10 -16.36
CA ARG A 222 -22.29 12.07 -15.53
C ARG A 222 -22.29 12.42 -14.05
N LYS A 223 -21.18 12.92 -13.53
CA LYS A 223 -21.05 13.36 -12.14
C LYS A 223 -22.04 14.46 -11.80
N THR A 224 -22.24 15.41 -12.70
CA THR A 224 -23.25 16.50 -12.55
C THR A 224 -24.66 15.92 -12.53
N ALA A 225 -24.98 15.02 -13.48
CA ALA A 225 -26.30 14.37 -13.55
C ALA A 225 -26.65 13.57 -12.28
N ILE A 226 -25.66 12.87 -11.69
CA ILE A 226 -25.84 12.14 -10.43
C ILE A 226 -26.08 13.12 -9.27
N THR A 227 -25.41 14.27 -9.26
CA THR A 227 -25.56 15.27 -8.18
C THR A 227 -26.93 15.94 -8.20
N THR A 228 -27.41 16.31 -9.39
CA THR A 228 -28.74 16.93 -9.56
C THR A 228 -29.91 15.95 -9.25
N LYS A 229 -29.70 14.65 -9.40
CA LYS A 229 -30.71 13.63 -9.11
C LYS A 229 -30.85 13.31 -7.61
N GLY A 230 -29.82 13.62 -6.82
CA GLY A 230 -29.82 13.44 -5.35
C GLY A 230 -30.37 14.63 -4.56
N GLU A 231 -30.67 15.75 -5.21
CA GLU A 231 -31.23 16.97 -4.61
C GLU A 231 -32.75 17.16 -4.90
N ALA A 232 -33.36 16.23 -5.62
CA ALA A 232 -34.80 16.19 -5.91
C ALA A 232 -35.47 15.03 -5.15
#